data_5ff2dbf053aad94c0190243cf97c8262
#
_entry.id   5ff2dbf053aad94c0190243cf97c8262
#
_cell.length_a   1.000
_cell.length_b   1.000
_cell.length_c   1.000
_cell.angle_alpha   90.00
_cell.angle_beta   90.00
_cell.angle_gamma   90.00
#
_symmetry.space_group_name_H-M   'P 1'
#
loop_
_entity.id
_entity.type
_entity.pdbx_description
1 polymer ?
#
loop_
_entity_poly.entity_id
_entity_poly.type
_entity_poly.pdbx_seq_one_letter_code
_entity_poly.pdbx_strand_id
1 'polypeptide(L)'
;MNSLIISQTTARRYILGKQGLWPGRRWVGKAGTAKAIRHMEAVQIDPLTVVARSHDLVLHSRVVDYRPEYLDRLMHHDREFFDYGEGLFIYPMDELPYWRVPMQRRIDHPRWAKFAAENVALLDEVRGELRTRGPLGNRDFTNRARVTSYRARKDSGLALYYLWVTGELMTHHRQGNFERAYDFRDNVVPPMLRHAATLEDLEYFFALKTVAFWGLCRARAWANTFSGFIERKVDWTEAQTRLAQLVTAGELSVVQVEGWKEPHYCLSTDRSILAQLGKGQVPKAWRPIDTTTDEEAVFLAPLEIVSARGRAKTLFDFDYVWEIYKPAHTRRWGYYTLPILYGDRLVARIDPKLDRATQTLIIKGFWLEDNASADDPAFVQALARGLQRFVQFMQAEQLDLSALQPHSRRKPTAEQKTITAVRQLIN
;
A
#
# COMPACT_ATOMS: atom_id res chain seq x y z
N MET A 1 16.61 18.70 23.39
CA MET A 1 15.37 17.93 23.65
C MET A 1 15.74 16.47 23.87
N ASN A 2 15.22 15.83 24.93
CA ASN A 2 15.50 14.42 25.21
C ASN A 2 14.89 13.53 24.14
N SER A 3 15.71 12.70 23.50
CA SER A 3 15.22 11.65 22.59
C SER A 3 14.39 10.62 23.36
N LEU A 4 13.32 10.16 22.77
CA LEU A 4 12.50 9.07 23.33
C LEU A 4 13.18 7.73 23.01
N ILE A 5 13.53 6.96 24.05
CA ILE A 5 14.11 5.62 23.88
C ILE A 5 12.99 4.59 23.97
N ILE A 6 12.90 3.68 22.98
CA ILE A 6 11.87 2.64 22.92
C ILE A 6 12.47 1.28 22.53
N SER A 7 11.82 0.20 22.96
CA SER A 7 12.18 -1.16 22.54
C SER A 7 11.80 -1.44 21.08
N GLN A 8 12.43 -2.44 20.46
CA GLN A 8 12.05 -2.91 19.12
C GLN A 8 10.59 -3.39 19.06
N THR A 9 10.08 -4.02 20.12
CA THR A 9 8.67 -4.42 20.21
C THR A 9 7.74 -3.22 20.19
N THR A 10 8.05 -2.16 20.94
CA THR A 10 7.29 -0.91 20.91
C THR A 10 7.32 -0.28 19.51
N ALA A 11 8.48 -0.26 18.85
CA ALA A 11 8.62 0.26 17.50
C ALA A 11 7.79 -0.53 16.49
N ARG A 12 7.80 -1.88 16.53
CA ARG A 12 6.96 -2.73 15.67
C ARG A 12 5.48 -2.47 15.88
N ARG A 13 5.01 -2.53 17.13
CA ARG A 13 3.60 -2.29 17.46
C ARG A 13 3.15 -0.90 17.05
N TYR A 14 4.00 0.09 17.23
CA TYR A 14 3.70 1.46 16.79
C TYR A 14 3.55 1.52 15.27
N ILE A 15 4.51 0.98 14.49
CA ILE A 15 4.45 1.01 13.02
C ILE A 15 3.25 0.22 12.50
N LEU A 16 3.00 -0.99 13.03
CA LEU A 16 1.85 -1.80 12.67
C LEU A 16 0.53 -1.09 13.02
N GLY A 17 0.46 -0.46 14.19
CA GLY A 17 -0.72 0.27 14.63
C GLY A 17 -0.97 1.55 13.81
N LYS A 18 0.09 2.31 13.47
CA LYS A 18 0.01 3.47 12.55
C LYS A 18 -0.45 3.04 11.16
N GLN A 19 -0.14 1.84 10.75
CA GLN A 19 -0.62 1.28 9.48
C GLN A 19 -1.96 0.53 9.61
N GLY A 20 -2.59 0.53 10.80
CA GLY A 20 -3.92 -0.03 11.00
C GLY A 20 -3.99 -1.55 11.11
N LEU A 21 -2.86 -2.24 11.22
CA LEU A 21 -2.78 -3.70 11.29
C LEU A 21 -2.89 -4.22 12.73
N TRP A 22 -2.14 -3.64 13.67
CA TRP A 22 -2.09 -4.08 15.05
C TRP A 22 -2.94 -3.18 15.97
N PRO A 23 -3.59 -3.74 16.98
CA PRO A 23 -3.68 -5.16 17.32
C PRO A 23 -4.78 -5.93 16.60
N GLY A 24 -5.42 -5.37 15.60
CA GLY A 24 -6.48 -5.96 14.77
C GLY A 24 -7.30 -4.91 14.02
N ARG A 25 -8.33 -5.37 13.29
CA ARG A 25 -9.20 -4.50 12.49
C ARG A 25 -10.01 -3.56 13.37
N ARG A 26 -9.99 -2.26 13.06
CA ARG A 26 -10.68 -1.23 13.84
C ARG A 26 -11.62 -0.34 13.04
N TRP A 27 -11.85 -0.66 11.79
CA TRP A 27 -12.77 0.05 10.92
C TRP A 27 -13.74 -0.93 10.27
N VAL A 28 -14.93 -0.44 9.87
CA VAL A 28 -15.97 -1.26 9.26
C VAL A 28 -16.60 -0.56 8.06
N GLY A 29 -16.87 -1.31 6.99
CA GLY A 29 -17.61 -0.89 5.82
C GLY A 29 -16.97 0.27 5.05
N LYS A 30 -17.76 0.99 4.23
CA LYS A 30 -17.29 2.08 3.36
C LYS A 30 -16.67 3.25 4.14
N ALA A 31 -17.33 3.74 5.17
CA ALA A 31 -16.80 4.82 6.01
C ALA A 31 -15.50 4.42 6.73
N GLY A 32 -15.40 3.15 7.14
CA GLY A 32 -14.19 2.56 7.70
C GLY A 32 -13.06 2.48 6.68
N THR A 33 -13.37 2.17 5.42
CA THR A 33 -12.41 2.15 4.32
C THR A 33 -11.80 3.54 4.10
N ALA A 34 -12.61 4.59 4.07
CA ALA A 34 -12.13 5.97 3.96
C ALA A 34 -11.20 6.35 5.12
N LYS A 35 -11.58 6.00 6.37
CA LYS A 35 -10.75 6.24 7.55
C LYS A 35 -9.42 5.48 7.48
N ALA A 36 -9.43 4.21 7.03
CA ALA A 36 -8.24 3.41 6.89
C ALA A 36 -7.24 4.02 5.89
N ILE A 37 -7.70 4.45 4.71
CA ILE A 37 -6.84 5.08 3.69
C ILE A 37 -6.22 6.37 4.23
N ARG A 38 -7.00 7.25 4.85
CA ARG A 38 -6.50 8.50 5.45
C ARG A 38 -5.47 8.23 6.56
N HIS A 39 -5.71 7.19 7.36
CA HIS A 39 -4.81 6.83 8.47
C HIS A 39 -3.47 6.25 7.99
N MET A 40 -3.46 5.55 6.85
CA MET A 40 -2.24 5.03 6.21
C MET A 40 -1.49 6.08 5.37
N GLU A 41 -2.05 7.27 5.19
CA GLU A 41 -1.55 8.37 4.36
C GLU A 41 -1.58 8.10 2.85
N ALA A 42 -1.42 6.87 2.43
CA ALA A 42 -1.48 6.45 1.04
C ALA A 42 -1.66 4.94 0.92
N VAL A 43 -2.27 4.47 -0.19
CA VAL A 43 -2.39 3.04 -0.52
C VAL A 43 -1.91 2.83 -1.94
N GLN A 44 -0.93 1.93 -2.12
CA GLN A 44 -0.39 1.65 -3.45
C GLN A 44 -1.35 0.77 -4.25
N ILE A 45 -1.66 1.19 -5.48
CA ILE A 45 -2.48 0.43 -6.42
C ILE A 45 -1.59 -0.54 -7.20
N ASP A 46 -2.05 -1.80 -7.32
CA ASP A 46 -1.51 -2.76 -8.27
C ASP A 46 -2.66 -3.51 -8.96
N PRO A 47 -2.65 -3.63 -10.30
CA PRO A 47 -3.76 -4.23 -11.06
C PRO A 47 -3.77 -5.75 -11.05
N LEU A 48 -2.71 -6.41 -10.56
CA LEU A 48 -2.61 -7.87 -10.59
C LEU A 48 -3.64 -8.54 -9.70
N THR A 49 -4.31 -9.54 -10.23
CA THR A 49 -5.42 -10.25 -9.58
C THR A 49 -5.15 -11.75 -9.44
N VAL A 50 -3.98 -12.13 -8.92
CA VAL A 50 -3.67 -13.55 -8.67
C VAL A 50 -4.65 -14.16 -7.67
N VAL A 51 -4.94 -13.42 -6.61
CA VAL A 51 -6.05 -13.66 -5.67
C VAL A 51 -6.99 -12.45 -5.68
N ALA A 52 -6.62 -11.36 -5.03
CA ALA A 52 -7.24 -10.04 -5.14
C ALA A 52 -6.16 -9.01 -5.54
N ARG A 53 -6.55 -7.78 -5.85
CA ARG A 53 -5.59 -6.70 -6.09
C ARG A 53 -4.87 -6.34 -4.79
N SER A 54 -3.62 -5.91 -4.90
CA SER A 54 -2.80 -5.58 -3.72
C SER A 54 -3.48 -4.56 -2.79
N HIS A 55 -4.08 -3.50 -3.34
CA HIS A 55 -4.80 -2.50 -2.54
C HIS A 55 -6.06 -3.05 -1.85
N ASP A 56 -6.75 -4.01 -2.47
CA ASP A 56 -7.88 -4.68 -1.85
C ASP A 56 -7.43 -5.57 -0.67
N LEU A 57 -6.29 -6.27 -0.81
CA LEU A 57 -5.69 -7.02 0.30
C LEU A 57 -5.26 -6.11 1.45
N VAL A 58 -4.67 -4.94 1.12
CA VAL A 58 -4.30 -3.92 2.11
C VAL A 58 -5.51 -3.44 2.90
N LEU A 59 -6.64 -3.16 2.24
CA LEU A 59 -7.85 -2.67 2.90
C LEU A 59 -8.59 -3.79 3.65
N HIS A 60 -8.67 -4.99 3.08
CA HIS A 60 -9.23 -6.17 3.75
C HIS A 60 -8.52 -6.49 5.07
N SER A 61 -7.20 -6.34 5.14
CA SER A 61 -6.45 -6.60 6.37
C SER A 61 -6.74 -5.61 7.51
N ARG A 62 -7.48 -4.51 7.26
CA ARG A 62 -7.72 -3.40 8.21
C ARG A 62 -9.18 -3.11 8.48
N VAL A 63 -10.06 -3.45 7.55
CA VAL A 63 -11.48 -3.08 7.57
C VAL A 63 -12.33 -4.34 7.66
N VAL A 64 -13.19 -4.40 8.67
CA VAL A 64 -14.21 -5.45 8.78
C VAL A 64 -15.25 -5.24 7.68
N ASP A 65 -15.66 -6.33 7.02
CA ASP A 65 -16.61 -6.33 5.90
C ASP A 65 -16.17 -5.47 4.72
N TYR A 66 -14.85 -5.37 4.48
CA TYR A 66 -14.33 -4.67 3.30
C TYR A 66 -14.82 -5.32 2.01
N ARG A 67 -15.22 -4.48 1.06
CA ARG A 67 -15.59 -4.86 -0.32
C ARG A 67 -14.90 -3.91 -1.29
N PRO A 68 -14.39 -4.40 -2.44
CA PRO A 68 -13.73 -3.56 -3.46
C PRO A 68 -14.61 -2.40 -3.96
N GLU A 69 -15.95 -2.60 -3.97
CA GLU A 69 -16.92 -1.58 -4.37
C GLU A 69 -16.90 -0.35 -3.45
N TYR A 70 -16.48 -0.50 -2.20
CA TYR A 70 -16.32 0.66 -1.29
C TYR A 70 -15.21 1.59 -1.77
N LEU A 71 -14.07 1.02 -2.17
CA LEU A 71 -12.96 1.81 -2.71
C LEU A 71 -13.35 2.45 -4.05
N ASP A 72 -13.98 1.68 -4.94
CA ASP A 72 -14.44 2.18 -6.23
C ASP A 72 -15.38 3.38 -6.04
N ARG A 73 -16.35 3.26 -5.15
CA ARG A 73 -17.29 4.34 -4.84
C ARG A 73 -16.60 5.57 -4.25
N LEU A 74 -15.70 5.38 -3.28
CA LEU A 74 -14.96 6.47 -2.65
C LEU A 74 -14.09 7.25 -3.65
N MET A 75 -13.49 6.56 -4.62
CA MET A 75 -12.64 7.17 -5.64
C MET A 75 -13.46 7.81 -6.78
N HIS A 76 -14.44 7.09 -7.31
CA HIS A 76 -15.02 7.42 -8.61
C HIS A 76 -16.41 8.07 -8.52
N HIS A 77 -17.13 7.93 -7.40
CA HIS A 77 -18.44 8.55 -7.17
C HIS A 77 -18.39 9.65 -6.12
N ASP A 78 -17.93 9.30 -4.92
CA ASP A 78 -17.92 10.22 -3.78
C ASP A 78 -16.78 11.25 -3.89
N ARG A 79 -15.75 10.96 -4.73
CA ARG A 79 -14.58 11.83 -4.98
C ARG A 79 -13.82 12.19 -3.71
N GLU A 80 -13.78 11.28 -2.73
CA GLU A 80 -13.02 11.46 -1.50
C GLU A 80 -11.52 11.16 -1.68
N PHE A 81 -11.16 10.41 -2.73
CA PHE A 81 -9.79 9.99 -3.03
C PHE A 81 -9.51 10.10 -4.53
N PHE A 82 -8.22 10.20 -4.86
CA PHE A 82 -7.72 10.16 -6.22
C PHE A 82 -6.46 9.34 -6.32
N ASP A 83 -6.10 8.88 -7.52
CA ASP A 83 -4.85 8.17 -7.78
C ASP A 83 -3.85 9.06 -8.51
N TYR A 84 -2.58 8.99 -8.08
CA TYR A 84 -1.53 9.78 -8.70
C TYR A 84 -0.14 9.15 -8.54
N GLY A 85 0.81 9.64 -9.38
CA GLY A 85 2.22 9.36 -9.31
C GLY A 85 2.67 8.07 -10.00
N GLU A 86 3.98 7.95 -10.24
CA GLU A 86 4.57 6.79 -10.94
C GLU A 86 4.40 5.48 -10.16
N GLY A 87 4.44 5.55 -8.83
CA GLY A 87 4.16 4.41 -7.95
C GLY A 87 2.69 4.07 -7.84
N LEU A 88 1.82 4.88 -8.42
CA LEU A 88 0.36 4.77 -8.44
C LEU A 88 -0.24 4.55 -7.06
N PHE A 89 -0.34 5.64 -6.31
CA PHE A 89 -0.93 5.63 -4.98
C PHE A 89 -2.30 6.31 -4.96
N ILE A 90 -3.14 5.90 -4.04
CA ILE A 90 -4.40 6.55 -3.67
C ILE A 90 -4.11 7.56 -2.56
N TYR A 91 -4.58 8.78 -2.75
CA TYR A 91 -4.45 9.88 -1.79
C TYR A 91 -5.82 10.51 -1.50
N PRO A 92 -6.04 11.08 -0.32
CA PRO A 92 -7.23 11.89 -0.03
C PRO A 92 -7.38 13.07 -1.01
N MET A 93 -8.61 13.33 -1.45
CA MET A 93 -8.90 14.39 -2.43
C MET A 93 -8.61 15.79 -1.88
N ASP A 94 -8.77 16.00 -0.58
CA ASP A 94 -8.45 17.26 0.10
C ASP A 94 -6.94 17.58 0.13
N GLU A 95 -6.08 16.61 -0.19
CA GLU A 95 -4.64 16.84 -0.40
C GLU A 95 -4.30 17.34 -1.81
N LEU A 96 -5.25 17.32 -2.75
CA LEU A 96 -4.97 17.65 -4.15
C LEU A 96 -4.33 19.03 -4.34
N PRO A 97 -4.71 20.10 -3.61
CA PRO A 97 -4.04 21.40 -3.73
C PRO A 97 -2.52 21.34 -3.58
N TYR A 98 -2.01 20.48 -2.69
CA TYR A 98 -0.57 20.25 -2.51
C TYR A 98 0.03 19.47 -3.68
N TRP A 99 -0.68 18.46 -4.20
CA TRP A 99 -0.23 17.67 -5.35
C TRP A 99 -0.23 18.45 -6.66
N ARG A 100 -0.99 19.56 -6.76
CA ARG A 100 -1.02 20.43 -7.93
C ARG A 100 0.36 21.01 -8.28
N VAL A 101 1.17 21.35 -7.30
CA VAL A 101 2.52 21.91 -7.52
C VAL A 101 3.48 20.86 -8.11
N PRO A 102 3.63 19.63 -7.56
CA PRO A 102 4.39 18.57 -8.22
C PRO A 102 3.90 18.26 -9.64
N MET A 103 2.59 18.25 -9.88
CA MET A 103 2.01 18.08 -11.21
C MET A 103 2.48 19.17 -12.19
N GLN A 104 2.51 20.43 -11.76
CA GLN A 104 3.01 21.55 -12.56
C GLN A 104 4.51 21.44 -12.86
N ARG A 105 5.31 21.03 -11.88
CA ARG A 105 6.77 20.78 -12.07
C ARG A 105 7.04 19.70 -13.12
N ARG A 106 6.12 18.75 -13.31
CA ARG A 106 6.22 17.75 -14.37
C ARG A 106 6.15 18.33 -15.78
N ILE A 107 5.49 19.47 -15.98
CA ILE A 107 5.41 20.15 -17.28
C ILE A 107 6.82 20.55 -17.75
N ASP A 108 7.63 21.08 -16.83
CA ASP A 108 8.97 21.57 -17.12
C ASP A 108 10.05 20.46 -17.10
N HIS A 109 9.67 19.24 -16.72
CA HIS A 109 10.61 18.12 -16.74
C HIS A 109 11.06 17.84 -18.19
N PRO A 110 12.38 17.76 -18.49
CA PRO A 110 12.93 17.72 -19.87
C PRO A 110 12.24 16.70 -20.77
N ARG A 111 11.94 15.49 -20.26
CA ARG A 111 11.24 14.45 -21.01
C ARG A 111 9.84 14.89 -21.42
N TRP A 112 9.09 15.51 -20.51
CA TRP A 112 7.70 15.87 -20.75
C TRP A 112 7.57 17.17 -21.54
N ALA A 113 8.44 18.15 -21.32
CA ALA A 113 8.52 19.36 -22.13
C ALA A 113 8.83 19.02 -23.59
N LYS A 114 9.82 18.12 -23.85
CA LYS A 114 10.12 17.63 -25.18
C LYS A 114 8.92 16.90 -25.82
N PHE A 115 8.31 15.97 -25.07
CA PHE A 115 7.14 15.24 -25.57
C PHE A 115 6.01 16.19 -25.97
N ALA A 116 5.70 17.18 -25.14
CA ALA A 116 4.63 18.15 -25.42
C ALA A 116 4.93 18.98 -26.67
N ALA A 117 6.19 19.47 -26.83
CA ALA A 117 6.59 20.25 -27.99
C ALA A 117 6.51 19.44 -29.30
N GLU A 118 6.88 18.17 -29.26
CA GLU A 118 6.86 17.28 -30.45
C GLU A 118 5.47 16.73 -30.78
N ASN A 119 4.48 16.81 -29.88
CA ASN A 119 3.17 16.16 -30.03
C ASN A 119 1.97 17.09 -29.82
N VAL A 120 2.10 18.39 -30.16
CA VAL A 120 1.04 19.39 -29.94
C VAL A 120 -0.29 18.97 -30.58
N ALA A 121 -0.28 18.60 -31.87
CA ALA A 121 -1.48 18.19 -32.59
C ALA A 121 -2.17 16.95 -31.95
N LEU A 122 -1.38 15.97 -31.47
CA LEU A 122 -1.91 14.79 -30.80
C LEU A 122 -2.57 15.17 -29.46
N LEU A 123 -1.94 16.03 -28.69
CA LEU A 123 -2.49 16.51 -27.42
C LEU A 123 -3.81 17.28 -27.61
N ASP A 124 -3.86 18.12 -28.63
CA ASP A 124 -5.08 18.90 -28.96
C ASP A 124 -6.20 18.00 -29.46
N GLU A 125 -5.87 16.97 -30.24
CA GLU A 125 -6.85 15.96 -30.66
C GLU A 125 -7.41 15.20 -29.47
N VAL A 126 -6.55 14.71 -28.56
CA VAL A 126 -6.99 13.99 -27.34
C VAL A 126 -7.88 14.90 -26.45
N ARG A 127 -7.54 16.19 -26.32
CA ARG A 127 -8.37 17.15 -25.62
C ARG A 127 -9.72 17.37 -26.31
N GLY A 128 -9.71 17.45 -27.65
CA GLY A 128 -10.92 17.58 -28.46
C GLY A 128 -11.88 16.41 -28.29
N GLU A 129 -11.36 15.20 -28.37
CA GLU A 129 -12.14 13.96 -28.15
C GLU A 129 -12.75 13.91 -26.74
N LEU A 130 -11.96 14.23 -25.71
CA LEU A 130 -12.47 14.29 -24.33
C LEU A 130 -13.57 15.35 -24.14
N ARG A 131 -13.46 16.53 -24.77
CA ARG A 131 -14.50 17.57 -24.70
C ARG A 131 -15.80 17.14 -25.36
N THR A 132 -15.69 16.38 -26.45
CA THR A 132 -16.84 15.97 -27.26
C THR A 132 -17.55 14.75 -26.72
N ARG A 133 -16.78 13.77 -26.25
CA ARG A 133 -17.27 12.42 -25.91
C ARG A 133 -17.34 12.15 -24.40
N GLY A 134 -16.75 13.02 -23.59
CA GLY A 134 -16.65 12.84 -22.14
C GLY A 134 -15.46 11.95 -21.73
N PRO A 135 -15.55 11.23 -20.61
CA PRO A 135 -14.43 10.43 -20.09
C PRO A 135 -13.99 9.31 -21.03
N LEU A 136 -12.70 9.27 -21.39
CA LEU A 136 -12.12 8.30 -22.33
C LEU A 136 -10.89 7.60 -21.74
N GLY A 137 -10.75 6.32 -22.07
CA GLY A 137 -9.54 5.52 -21.84
C GLY A 137 -8.74 5.28 -23.11
N ASN A 138 -7.57 4.65 -22.98
CA ASN A 138 -6.71 4.39 -24.14
C ASN A 138 -7.38 3.49 -25.19
N ARG A 139 -8.34 2.64 -24.83
CA ARG A 139 -9.08 1.76 -25.74
C ARG A 139 -10.06 2.51 -26.66
N ASP A 140 -10.51 3.69 -26.23
CA ASP A 140 -11.51 4.48 -26.95
C ASP A 140 -10.92 5.22 -28.15
N PHE A 141 -9.59 5.23 -28.27
CA PHE A 141 -8.84 5.76 -29.41
C PHE A 141 -8.46 4.62 -30.33
N THR A 142 -9.01 4.63 -31.54
CA THR A 142 -8.73 3.66 -32.62
C THR A 142 -7.67 4.20 -33.58
N ASN A 143 -6.97 3.30 -34.29
CA ASN A 143 -6.07 3.62 -35.43
C ASN A 143 -4.85 4.49 -35.09
N ARG A 144 -4.25 4.34 -33.93
CA ARG A 144 -3.05 5.07 -33.53
C ARG A 144 -1.79 4.22 -33.70
N ALA A 145 -0.73 4.83 -34.23
CA ALA A 145 0.60 4.24 -34.29
C ALA A 145 1.07 3.85 -32.86
N ARG A 146 1.97 2.89 -32.77
CA ARG A 146 2.61 2.52 -31.49
C ARG A 146 3.91 3.28 -31.37
N VAL A 147 4.06 4.04 -30.29
CA VAL A 147 5.35 4.62 -29.93
C VAL A 147 6.33 3.49 -29.60
N THR A 148 7.50 3.51 -30.22
CA THR A 148 8.60 2.60 -29.91
C THR A 148 9.17 2.97 -28.53
N SER A 149 8.73 2.29 -27.50
CA SER A 149 9.26 2.41 -26.15
C SER A 149 9.32 1.04 -25.49
N TYR A 150 10.03 0.92 -24.37
CA TYR A 150 10.15 -0.30 -23.56
C TYR A 150 8.79 -1.00 -23.26
N ARG A 151 7.71 -0.22 -23.27
CA ARG A 151 6.33 -0.73 -23.24
C ARG A 151 5.63 -0.13 -24.45
N ALA A 152 5.57 -0.85 -25.57
CA ALA A 152 4.88 -0.39 -26.78
C ALA A 152 3.49 0.18 -26.42
N ARG A 153 3.38 1.49 -26.30
CA ARG A 153 2.13 2.20 -25.99
C ARG A 153 1.61 2.83 -27.29
N LYS A 154 0.28 2.91 -27.41
CA LYS A 154 -0.34 3.76 -28.42
C LYS A 154 0.02 5.22 -28.13
N ASP A 155 0.14 6.06 -29.14
CA ASP A 155 0.41 7.49 -28.99
C ASP A 155 -0.63 8.17 -28.11
N SER A 156 -1.92 7.83 -28.28
CA SER A 156 -3.01 8.30 -27.41
C SER A 156 -2.80 7.92 -25.94
N GLY A 157 -2.29 6.72 -25.67
CA GLY A 157 -2.01 6.28 -24.31
C GLY A 157 -0.90 7.07 -23.63
N LEU A 158 0.10 7.53 -24.42
CA LEU A 158 1.17 8.38 -23.88
C LEU A 158 0.68 9.83 -23.70
N ALA A 159 -0.17 10.33 -24.61
CA ALA A 159 -0.80 11.64 -24.48
C ALA A 159 -1.72 11.70 -23.24
N LEU A 160 -2.60 10.72 -23.04
CA LEU A 160 -3.44 10.61 -21.85
C LEU A 160 -2.60 10.55 -20.57
N TYR A 161 -1.49 9.78 -20.58
CA TYR A 161 -0.60 9.68 -19.43
C TYR A 161 0.10 11.02 -19.15
N TYR A 162 0.57 11.73 -20.18
CA TYR A 162 1.15 13.06 -20.04
C TYR A 162 0.17 14.05 -19.42
N LEU A 163 -1.04 14.15 -19.96
CA LEU A 163 -2.08 15.06 -19.46
C LEU A 163 -2.50 14.73 -18.02
N TRP A 164 -2.49 13.43 -17.65
CA TRP A 164 -2.76 12.99 -16.29
C TRP A 164 -1.61 13.32 -15.34
N VAL A 165 -0.36 13.04 -15.70
CA VAL A 165 0.79 13.25 -14.81
C VAL A 165 1.08 14.73 -14.58
N THR A 166 0.69 15.60 -15.53
CA THR A 166 0.76 17.06 -15.41
C THR A 166 -0.48 17.67 -14.76
N GLY A 167 -1.48 16.84 -14.44
CA GLY A 167 -2.68 17.25 -13.70
C GLY A 167 -3.69 18.05 -14.51
N GLU A 168 -3.64 18.00 -15.85
CA GLU A 168 -4.72 18.48 -16.71
C GLU A 168 -5.90 17.52 -16.68
N LEU A 169 -5.62 16.22 -16.70
CA LEU A 169 -6.60 15.15 -16.55
C LEU A 169 -6.50 14.48 -15.18
N MET A 170 -7.61 13.88 -14.76
CA MET A 170 -7.70 13.00 -13.59
C MET A 170 -8.33 11.67 -13.99
N THR A 171 -8.11 10.62 -13.22
CA THR A 171 -8.84 9.37 -13.38
C THR A 171 -10.31 9.60 -13.02
N HIS A 172 -11.21 9.45 -14.00
CA HIS A 172 -12.65 9.56 -13.80
C HIS A 172 -13.21 8.27 -13.20
N HIS A 173 -12.89 7.13 -13.81
CA HIS A 173 -13.25 5.79 -13.34
C HIS A 173 -12.28 4.75 -13.95
N ARG A 174 -12.47 3.49 -13.54
CA ARG A 174 -11.74 2.37 -14.14
C ARG A 174 -12.72 1.43 -14.86
N GLN A 175 -12.27 0.89 -15.98
CA GLN A 175 -13.09 0.02 -16.83
C GLN A 175 -12.32 -1.23 -17.28
N GLY A 176 -13.06 -2.28 -17.68
CA GLY A 176 -12.50 -3.52 -18.20
C GLY A 176 -11.40 -4.10 -17.28
N ASN A 177 -10.21 -4.32 -17.83
CA ASN A 177 -9.07 -4.85 -17.09
C ASN A 177 -8.40 -3.82 -16.17
N PHE A 178 -9.16 -3.02 -15.46
CA PHE A 178 -8.70 -1.98 -14.54
C PHE A 178 -8.02 -0.79 -15.25
N GLU A 179 -8.33 -0.57 -16.53
CA GLU A 179 -7.84 0.56 -17.28
C GLU A 179 -8.49 1.86 -16.82
N ARG A 180 -7.72 2.96 -16.86
CA ARG A 180 -8.23 4.29 -16.53
C ARG A 180 -9.04 4.87 -17.68
N ALA A 181 -10.21 5.41 -17.39
CA ALA A 181 -10.87 6.44 -18.16
C ALA A 181 -10.57 7.78 -17.50
N TYR A 182 -10.17 8.76 -18.29
CA TYR A 182 -9.74 10.08 -17.84
C TYR A 182 -10.77 11.13 -18.21
N ASP A 183 -10.86 12.16 -17.40
CA ASP A 183 -11.61 13.38 -17.72
C ASP A 183 -10.80 14.60 -17.27
N PHE A 184 -11.21 15.79 -17.73
CA PHE A 184 -10.60 17.03 -17.27
C PHE A 184 -10.72 17.16 -15.75
N ARG A 185 -9.63 17.62 -15.14
CA ARG A 185 -9.58 17.83 -13.68
C ARG A 185 -10.82 18.57 -13.18
N ASP A 186 -11.25 19.60 -13.90
CA ASP A 186 -12.35 20.45 -13.46
C ASP A 186 -13.72 19.76 -13.49
N ASN A 187 -13.83 18.61 -14.17
CA ASN A 187 -15.03 17.76 -14.13
C ASN A 187 -14.99 16.75 -12.97
N VAL A 188 -13.80 16.42 -12.48
CA VAL A 188 -13.59 15.37 -11.45
C VAL A 188 -13.45 15.97 -10.06
N VAL A 189 -12.77 17.12 -9.95
CA VAL A 189 -12.36 17.72 -8.67
C VAL A 189 -13.39 18.73 -8.18
N PRO A 190 -13.81 18.67 -6.91
CA PRO A 190 -14.66 19.69 -6.31
C PRO A 190 -14.06 21.11 -6.49
N PRO A 191 -14.85 22.13 -6.81
CA PRO A 191 -14.35 23.47 -7.14
C PRO A 191 -13.39 24.06 -6.11
N MET A 192 -13.66 23.84 -4.83
CA MET A 192 -12.86 24.35 -3.71
C MET A 192 -11.43 23.75 -3.64
N LEU A 193 -11.16 22.61 -4.31
CA LEU A 193 -9.89 21.91 -4.29
C LEU A 193 -9.08 22.05 -5.60
N ARG A 194 -9.54 22.88 -6.55
CA ARG A 194 -8.89 23.04 -7.86
C ARG A 194 -7.65 23.94 -7.85
N HIS A 195 -7.48 24.75 -6.81
CA HIS A 195 -6.31 25.61 -6.65
C HIS A 195 -5.01 24.80 -6.37
N ALA A 196 -3.88 25.46 -6.49
CA ALA A 196 -2.61 24.95 -6.02
C ALA A 196 -2.24 25.61 -4.69
N ALA A 197 -1.68 24.84 -3.77
CA ALA A 197 -1.11 25.37 -2.52
C ALA A 197 0.10 26.26 -2.81
N THR A 198 0.53 27.09 -1.85
CA THR A 198 1.79 27.81 -1.93
C THR A 198 2.96 26.84 -1.84
N LEU A 199 4.15 27.24 -2.28
CA LEU A 199 5.35 26.39 -2.16
C LEU A 199 5.70 26.10 -0.70
N GLU A 200 5.49 27.04 0.19
CA GLU A 200 5.74 26.91 1.62
C GLU A 200 4.79 25.90 2.25
N ASP A 201 3.48 26.04 2.02
CA ASP A 201 2.46 25.13 2.53
C ASP A 201 2.67 23.70 2.01
N LEU A 202 3.00 23.56 0.72
CA LEU A 202 3.30 22.26 0.10
C LEU A 202 4.51 21.59 0.77
N GLU A 203 5.62 22.31 0.92
CA GLU A 203 6.85 21.72 1.49
C GLU A 203 6.66 21.38 2.96
N TYR A 204 5.93 22.19 3.72
CA TYR A 204 5.56 21.89 5.09
C TYR A 204 4.64 20.67 5.18
N PHE A 205 3.58 20.64 4.36
CA PHE A 205 2.65 19.51 4.32
C PHE A 205 3.35 18.18 4.01
N PHE A 206 4.12 18.11 2.92
CA PHE A 206 4.81 16.87 2.55
C PHE A 206 5.95 16.50 3.49
N ALA A 207 6.57 17.46 4.17
CA ALA A 207 7.57 17.17 5.18
C ALA A 207 6.97 16.35 6.35
N LEU A 208 5.80 16.74 6.84
CA LEU A 208 5.08 16.02 7.90
C LEU A 208 4.44 14.73 7.39
N LYS A 209 3.78 14.77 6.22
CA LYS A 209 3.18 13.60 5.56
C LYS A 209 4.20 12.48 5.34
N THR A 210 5.43 12.83 5.00
CA THR A 210 6.52 11.84 4.86
C THR A 210 6.76 11.08 6.15
N VAL A 211 6.79 11.76 7.30
CA VAL A 211 6.96 11.10 8.60
C VAL A 211 5.73 10.28 8.97
N ALA A 212 4.52 10.82 8.76
CA ALA A 212 3.26 10.13 9.00
C ALA A 212 3.17 8.81 8.22
N PHE A 213 3.51 8.84 6.93
CA PHE A 213 3.51 7.67 6.03
C PHE A 213 4.45 6.55 6.51
N TRP A 214 5.64 6.90 7.01
CA TRP A 214 6.59 5.92 7.52
C TRP A 214 6.31 5.48 8.96
N GLY A 215 5.63 6.29 9.75
CA GLY A 215 5.49 6.15 11.20
C GLY A 215 6.80 6.46 11.93
N LEU A 216 7.78 5.56 11.89
CA LEU A 216 9.18 5.84 12.27
C LEU A 216 10.00 6.01 11.00
N CYS A 217 10.58 7.19 10.82
CA CYS A 217 11.26 7.59 9.59
C CYS A 217 12.73 7.95 9.86
N ARG A 218 13.66 7.30 9.16
CA ARG A 218 15.08 7.68 9.15
C ARG A 218 15.27 8.90 8.25
N ALA A 219 16.27 9.75 8.56
CA ALA A 219 16.56 10.95 7.78
C ALA A 219 16.74 10.66 6.28
N ARG A 220 17.44 9.58 5.92
CA ARG A 220 17.65 9.19 4.51
C ARG A 220 16.34 8.77 3.83
N ALA A 221 15.48 8.01 4.53
CA ALA A 221 14.17 7.61 4.00
C ALA A 221 13.27 8.83 3.83
N TRP A 222 13.32 9.77 4.79
CA TRP A 222 12.63 11.03 4.71
C TRP A 222 13.08 11.84 3.49
N ALA A 223 14.38 12.07 3.30
CA ALA A 223 14.91 12.84 2.17
C ALA A 223 14.46 12.28 0.81
N ASN A 224 14.54 10.95 0.64
CA ASN A 224 14.15 10.29 -0.61
C ASN A 224 12.64 10.40 -0.87
N THR A 225 11.81 10.14 0.15
CA THR A 225 10.34 10.17 0.01
C THR A 225 9.85 11.60 -0.17
N PHE A 226 10.36 12.53 0.62
CA PHE A 226 10.05 13.96 0.51
C PHE A 226 10.42 14.51 -0.87
N SER A 227 11.65 14.23 -1.37
CA SER A 227 12.05 14.58 -2.74
C SER A 227 11.06 14.06 -3.79
N GLY A 228 10.59 12.82 -3.63
CA GLY A 228 9.61 12.21 -4.53
C GLY A 228 8.24 12.89 -4.47
N PHE A 229 7.78 13.27 -3.28
CA PHE A 229 6.49 13.95 -3.12
C PHE A 229 6.51 15.35 -3.73
N ILE A 230 7.58 16.11 -3.51
CA ILE A 230 7.67 17.49 -4.01
C ILE A 230 8.23 17.60 -5.45
N GLU A 231 8.56 16.45 -6.10
CA GLU A 231 9.16 16.41 -7.44
C GLU A 231 10.39 17.38 -7.57
N ARG A 232 11.22 17.39 -6.53
CA ARG A 232 12.44 18.17 -6.46
C ARG A 232 13.50 17.43 -5.65
N LYS A 233 14.73 17.43 -6.13
CA LYS A 233 15.84 16.85 -5.38
C LYS A 233 16.05 17.63 -4.07
N VAL A 234 16.13 16.88 -2.98
CA VAL A 234 16.52 17.36 -1.65
C VAL A 234 17.85 16.70 -1.31
N ASP A 235 18.88 17.50 -1.13
CA ASP A 235 20.18 16.99 -0.74
C ASP A 235 20.25 16.67 0.76
N TRP A 236 21.35 16.06 1.18
CA TRP A 236 21.51 15.61 2.56
C TRP A 236 21.55 16.76 3.57
N THR A 237 22.19 17.87 3.23
CA THR A 237 22.30 19.04 4.11
C THR A 237 20.95 19.71 4.30
N GLU A 238 20.21 19.90 3.21
CA GLU A 238 18.83 20.42 3.27
C GLU A 238 17.94 19.51 4.14
N ALA A 239 18.02 18.18 3.94
CA ALA A 239 17.22 17.23 4.70
C ALA A 239 17.50 17.32 6.21
N GLN A 240 18.77 17.37 6.60
CA GLN A 240 19.16 17.52 8.02
C GLN A 240 18.68 18.83 8.61
N THR A 241 18.85 19.94 7.88
CA THR A 241 18.42 21.28 8.32
C THR A 241 16.90 21.32 8.53
N ARG A 242 16.12 20.81 7.58
CA ARG A 242 14.64 20.78 7.68
C ARG A 242 14.16 19.90 8.82
N LEU A 243 14.73 18.71 8.99
CA LEU A 243 14.36 17.83 10.11
C LEU A 243 14.69 18.48 11.46
N ALA A 244 15.85 19.15 11.58
CA ALA A 244 16.21 19.90 12.79
C ALA A 244 15.24 21.06 13.07
N GLN A 245 14.83 21.80 12.05
CA GLN A 245 13.82 22.87 12.17
C GLN A 245 12.47 22.32 12.65
N LEU A 246 11.98 21.23 12.07
CA LEU A 246 10.72 20.60 12.48
C LEU A 246 10.78 20.05 13.92
N VAL A 247 11.94 19.52 14.36
CA VAL A 247 12.15 19.10 15.74
C VAL A 247 12.16 20.32 16.69
N THR A 248 12.81 21.42 16.29
CA THR A 248 12.85 22.66 17.08
C THR A 248 11.47 23.31 17.18
N ALA A 249 10.68 23.28 16.11
CA ALA A 249 9.28 23.73 16.09
C ALA A 249 8.33 22.84 16.91
N GLY A 250 8.80 21.67 17.38
CA GLY A 250 7.95 20.74 18.13
C GLY A 250 7.05 19.84 17.28
N GLU A 251 7.15 19.90 15.97
CA GLU A 251 6.37 19.07 15.03
C GLU A 251 6.83 17.61 15.02
N LEU A 252 8.15 17.41 15.10
CA LEU A 252 8.76 16.08 15.13
C LEU A 252 9.45 15.80 16.45
N SER A 253 9.45 14.54 16.81
CA SER A 253 10.21 14.01 17.94
C SER A 253 11.25 13.00 17.48
N VAL A 254 12.43 13.06 18.10
CA VAL A 254 13.51 12.11 17.85
C VAL A 254 13.27 10.87 18.71
N VAL A 255 13.36 9.70 18.07
CA VAL A 255 13.15 8.37 18.69
C VAL A 255 14.38 7.53 18.47
N GLN A 256 14.95 7.02 19.54
CA GLN A 256 16.01 6.01 19.53
C GLN A 256 15.38 4.65 19.81
N VAL A 257 15.50 3.71 18.86
CA VAL A 257 15.06 2.34 19.06
C VAL A 257 16.24 1.50 19.53
N GLU A 258 16.07 0.73 20.59
CA GLU A 258 17.11 -0.16 21.11
C GLU A 258 17.60 -1.14 20.03
N GLY A 259 18.93 -1.21 19.86
CA GLY A 259 19.57 -2.05 18.86
C GLY A 259 19.56 -1.49 17.44
N TRP A 260 18.90 -0.36 17.16
CA TRP A 260 18.99 0.30 15.86
C TRP A 260 20.08 1.39 15.87
N LYS A 261 20.87 1.45 14.78
CA LYS A 261 22.03 2.34 14.71
C LYS A 261 21.69 3.82 14.58
N GLU A 262 20.60 4.12 13.83
CA GLU A 262 20.26 5.49 13.47
C GLU A 262 19.04 5.97 14.25
N PRO A 263 18.98 7.25 14.65
CA PRO A 263 17.77 7.84 15.19
C PRO A 263 16.66 7.88 14.13
N HIS A 264 15.41 7.83 14.62
CA HIS A 264 14.21 7.93 13.81
C HIS A 264 13.41 9.16 14.24
N TYR A 265 12.54 9.61 13.35
CA TYR A 265 11.62 10.71 13.58
C TYR A 265 10.19 10.18 13.56
N CYS A 266 9.37 10.66 14.47
CA CYS A 266 7.91 10.49 14.45
C CYS A 266 7.22 11.84 14.61
N LEU A 267 5.94 11.94 14.29
CA LEU A 267 5.16 13.11 14.63
C LEU A 267 5.12 13.30 16.14
N SER A 268 5.28 14.53 16.64
CA SER A 268 5.24 14.80 18.08
C SER A 268 3.90 14.47 18.73
N THR A 269 2.82 14.52 17.96
CA THR A 269 1.48 14.08 18.36
C THR A 269 1.41 12.59 18.73
N ASP A 270 2.33 11.78 18.21
CA ASP A 270 2.37 10.34 18.46
C ASP A 270 3.17 9.94 19.72
N ARG A 271 3.81 10.91 20.42
CA ARG A 271 4.58 10.61 21.66
C ARG A 271 3.76 9.91 22.72
N SER A 272 2.50 10.32 22.90
CA SER A 272 1.60 9.71 23.88
C SER A 272 1.28 8.25 23.53
N ILE A 273 1.16 7.94 22.24
CA ILE A 273 0.95 6.58 21.72
C ILE A 273 2.19 5.72 22.02
N LEU A 274 3.38 6.22 21.71
CA LEU A 274 4.63 5.51 22.00
C LEU A 274 4.81 5.25 23.50
N ALA A 275 4.47 6.23 24.36
CA ALA A 275 4.54 6.08 25.79
C ALA A 275 3.55 5.02 26.33
N GLN A 276 2.32 4.94 25.79
CA GLN A 276 1.35 3.91 26.15
C GLN A 276 1.85 2.52 25.72
N LEU A 277 2.32 2.39 24.48
CA LEU A 277 2.87 1.13 23.96
C LEU A 277 4.09 0.64 24.75
N GLY A 278 4.98 1.56 25.17
CA GLY A 278 6.11 1.25 26.04
C GLY A 278 5.72 0.68 27.40
N LYS A 279 4.51 0.99 27.89
CA LYS A 279 3.89 0.42 29.09
C LYS A 279 3.07 -0.85 28.82
N GLY A 280 3.11 -1.38 27.59
CA GLY A 280 2.30 -2.53 27.17
C GLY A 280 0.81 -2.23 27.00
N GLN A 281 0.42 -0.95 26.96
CA GLN A 281 -0.98 -0.54 26.80
C GLN A 281 -1.33 -0.32 25.36
N VAL A 282 -2.53 -0.78 24.95
CA VAL A 282 -3.10 -0.50 23.64
C VAL A 282 -3.86 0.83 23.70
N PRO A 283 -3.50 1.83 22.84
CA PRO A 283 -4.26 3.07 22.77
C PRO A 283 -5.75 2.82 22.51
N LYS A 284 -6.64 3.56 23.19
CA LYS A 284 -8.10 3.37 23.06
C LYS A 284 -8.56 3.42 21.60
N ALA A 285 -8.00 4.34 20.81
CA ALA A 285 -8.34 4.51 19.39
C ALA A 285 -7.84 3.34 18.50
N TRP A 286 -6.99 2.44 19.02
CA TRP A 286 -6.46 1.30 18.31
C TRP A 286 -7.11 -0.03 18.68
N ARG A 287 -8.04 -0.03 19.63
CA ARG A 287 -8.74 -1.25 20.03
C ARG A 287 -9.48 -1.84 18.83
N PRO A 288 -9.32 -3.15 18.58
CA PRO A 288 -10.00 -3.82 17.47
C PRO A 288 -11.51 -3.88 17.74
N ILE A 289 -12.27 -3.91 16.67
CA ILE A 289 -13.75 -4.08 16.72
C ILE A 289 -14.10 -5.56 16.80
N ASP A 290 -13.28 -6.41 16.18
CA ASP A 290 -13.50 -7.85 16.05
C ASP A 290 -12.31 -8.60 16.68
N THR A 291 -11.59 -9.41 15.92
CA THR A 291 -10.45 -10.20 16.38
C THR A 291 -9.17 -9.38 16.48
N THR A 292 -8.29 -9.78 17.38
CA THR A 292 -6.89 -9.32 17.41
C THR A 292 -6.02 -10.12 16.44
N THR A 293 -4.82 -9.62 16.17
CA THR A 293 -3.81 -10.35 15.36
C THR A 293 -3.26 -11.60 16.07
N ASP A 294 -3.47 -11.74 17.37
CA ASP A 294 -3.15 -12.98 18.12
C ASP A 294 -4.27 -14.03 17.95
N GLU A 295 -5.50 -13.61 17.66
CA GLU A 295 -6.65 -14.49 17.49
C GLU A 295 -6.91 -14.86 16.02
N GLU A 296 -6.46 -14.03 15.08
CA GLU A 296 -6.64 -14.20 13.64
C GLU A 296 -5.39 -13.78 12.88
N ALA A 297 -4.77 -14.71 12.17
CA ALA A 297 -3.62 -14.42 11.32
C ALA A 297 -4.03 -13.57 10.10
N VAL A 298 -3.20 -12.58 9.74
CA VAL A 298 -3.48 -11.63 8.67
C VAL A 298 -2.50 -11.84 7.51
N PHE A 299 -3.03 -11.98 6.28
CA PHE A 299 -2.21 -12.10 5.07
C PHE A 299 -1.91 -10.71 4.52
N LEU A 300 -0.61 -10.35 4.49
CA LEU A 300 -0.19 -9.03 4.03
C LEU A 300 -0.02 -9.00 2.52
N ALA A 301 -0.45 -7.89 1.91
CA ALA A 301 -0.29 -7.67 0.48
C ALA A 301 1.20 -7.59 0.06
N PRO A 302 1.55 -7.90 -1.20
CA PRO A 302 2.95 -7.83 -1.65
C PRO A 302 3.57 -6.44 -1.57
N LEU A 303 2.75 -5.39 -1.76
CA LEU A 303 3.18 -3.99 -1.68
C LEU A 303 2.84 -3.31 -0.35
N GLU A 304 2.64 -4.12 0.70
CA GLU A 304 2.36 -3.62 2.04
C GLU A 304 3.53 -2.79 2.59
N ILE A 305 3.23 -1.57 3.05
CA ILE A 305 4.26 -0.62 3.49
C ILE A 305 5.11 -1.12 4.67
N VAL A 306 4.57 -1.99 5.51
CA VAL A 306 5.30 -2.53 6.66
C VAL A 306 6.28 -3.65 6.29
N SER A 307 6.10 -4.31 5.15
CA SER A 307 6.93 -5.43 4.71
C SER A 307 7.70 -5.19 3.42
N ALA A 308 7.21 -4.29 2.56
CA ALA A 308 7.86 -3.98 1.30
C ALA A 308 9.16 -3.17 1.47
N ARG A 309 9.94 -3.07 0.40
CA ARG A 309 11.12 -2.21 0.28
C ARG A 309 12.18 -2.41 1.38
N GLY A 310 12.37 -3.66 1.81
CA GLY A 310 13.37 -4.03 2.83
C GLY A 310 12.94 -3.79 4.27
N ARG A 311 11.74 -3.24 4.52
CA ARG A 311 11.26 -3.01 5.90
C ARG A 311 11.02 -4.30 6.67
N ALA A 312 10.58 -5.37 6.01
CA ALA A 312 10.38 -6.67 6.65
C ALA A 312 11.63 -7.14 7.41
N LYS A 313 12.82 -6.98 6.81
CA LYS A 313 14.09 -7.37 7.45
C LYS A 313 14.37 -6.53 8.70
N THR A 314 14.17 -5.22 8.62
CA THR A 314 14.46 -4.31 9.74
C THR A 314 13.50 -4.48 10.91
N LEU A 315 12.19 -4.66 10.62
CA LEU A 315 11.14 -4.68 11.64
C LEU A 315 10.93 -6.07 12.26
N PHE A 316 11.08 -7.12 11.45
CA PHE A 316 10.66 -8.48 11.83
C PHE A 316 11.77 -9.52 11.68
N ASP A 317 12.96 -9.13 11.23
CA ASP A 317 14.03 -10.04 10.78
C ASP A 317 13.55 -11.04 9.70
N PHE A 318 12.59 -10.62 8.89
CA PHE A 318 11.92 -11.43 7.88
C PHE A 318 12.47 -11.11 6.49
N ASP A 319 13.02 -12.11 5.82
CA ASP A 319 13.53 -11.95 4.45
C ASP A 319 12.40 -12.04 3.44
N TYR A 320 12.00 -10.88 2.90
CA TYR A 320 10.87 -10.76 1.98
C TYR A 320 11.27 -10.10 0.66
N VAL A 321 11.04 -10.82 -0.43
CA VAL A 321 11.16 -10.34 -1.81
C VAL A 321 9.91 -10.78 -2.58
N TRP A 322 9.26 -9.84 -3.23
CA TRP A 322 8.17 -10.18 -4.15
C TRP A 322 8.75 -10.70 -5.47
N GLU A 323 8.54 -12.00 -5.75
CA GLU A 323 9.26 -12.72 -6.82
C GLU A 323 8.52 -12.73 -8.17
N ILE A 324 7.47 -11.92 -8.33
CA ILE A 324 6.63 -11.90 -9.52
C ILE A 324 7.41 -11.66 -10.83
N TYR A 325 8.47 -10.86 -10.76
CA TYR A 325 9.31 -10.54 -11.91
C TYR A 325 10.46 -11.54 -12.14
N LYS A 326 10.64 -12.50 -11.24
CA LYS A 326 11.65 -13.54 -11.40
C LYS A 326 11.12 -14.65 -12.32
N PRO A 327 11.98 -15.24 -13.18
CA PRO A 327 11.65 -16.47 -13.90
C PRO A 327 11.19 -17.57 -12.93
N ALA A 328 10.25 -18.42 -13.36
CA ALA A 328 9.63 -19.42 -12.47
C ALA A 328 10.63 -20.34 -11.76
N HIS A 329 11.67 -20.78 -12.48
CA HIS A 329 12.72 -21.68 -11.95
C HIS A 329 13.66 -21.03 -10.93
N THR A 330 13.66 -19.69 -10.82
CA THR A 330 14.50 -18.94 -9.86
C THR A 330 13.74 -18.47 -8.62
N ARG A 331 12.43 -18.72 -8.57
CA ARG A 331 11.60 -18.34 -7.42
C ARG A 331 11.84 -19.28 -6.26
N ARG A 332 12.14 -18.71 -5.10
CA ARG A 332 12.30 -19.45 -3.85
C ARG A 332 10.96 -19.77 -3.19
N TRP A 333 10.04 -18.79 -3.20
CA TRP A 333 8.81 -18.81 -2.42
C TRP A 333 7.54 -18.91 -3.26
N GLY A 334 7.61 -18.62 -4.55
CA GLY A 334 6.45 -18.65 -5.44
C GLY A 334 6.16 -17.35 -6.14
N TYR A 335 5.02 -17.31 -6.85
CA TYR A 335 4.68 -16.20 -7.72
C TYR A 335 4.07 -15.01 -6.97
N TYR A 336 3.18 -15.29 -6.00
CA TYR A 336 2.40 -14.25 -5.30
C TYR A 336 2.44 -14.44 -3.78
N THR A 337 3.64 -14.53 -3.25
CA THR A 337 3.85 -14.84 -1.84
C THR A 337 3.36 -13.73 -0.93
N LEU A 338 2.52 -14.07 0.04
CA LEU A 338 1.96 -13.19 1.06
C LEU A 338 2.57 -13.53 2.42
N PRO A 339 3.21 -12.56 3.12
CA PRO A 339 3.62 -12.73 4.51
C PRO A 339 2.41 -12.91 5.43
N ILE A 340 2.56 -13.67 6.50
CA ILE A 340 1.54 -13.90 7.52
C ILE A 340 1.93 -13.19 8.80
N LEU A 341 1.11 -12.21 9.19
CA LEU A 341 1.21 -11.52 10.46
C LEU A 341 0.40 -12.27 11.53
N TYR A 342 1.06 -12.61 12.63
CA TYR A 342 0.48 -13.17 13.85
C TYR A 342 1.01 -12.39 15.04
N GLY A 343 0.12 -11.88 15.87
CA GLY A 343 0.50 -10.93 16.90
C GLY A 343 1.15 -9.68 16.30
N ASP A 344 2.39 -9.42 16.69
CA ASP A 344 3.20 -8.33 16.15
C ASP A 344 4.41 -8.83 15.32
N ARG A 345 4.35 -10.09 14.79
CA ARG A 345 5.44 -10.74 14.05
C ARG A 345 4.99 -11.29 12.71
N LEU A 346 5.92 -11.33 11.75
CA LEU A 346 5.77 -12.13 10.53
C LEU A 346 6.31 -13.52 10.80
N VAL A 347 5.43 -14.51 10.87
CA VAL A 347 5.77 -15.88 11.33
C VAL A 347 5.83 -16.91 10.21
N ALA A 348 5.18 -16.60 9.07
CA ALA A 348 5.10 -17.52 7.95
C ALA A 348 4.79 -16.76 6.65
N ARG A 349 4.68 -17.51 5.55
CA ARG A 349 4.23 -17.01 4.24
C ARG A 349 3.46 -18.08 3.48
N ILE A 350 2.55 -17.64 2.60
CA ILE A 350 1.82 -18.51 1.67
C ILE A 350 1.98 -18.03 0.22
N ASP A 351 1.85 -18.97 -0.76
CA ASP A 351 1.67 -18.65 -2.19
C ASP A 351 0.26 -19.07 -2.63
N PRO A 352 -0.73 -18.18 -2.52
CA PRO A 352 -2.10 -18.49 -2.90
C PRO A 352 -2.37 -18.18 -4.37
N LYS A 353 -3.37 -18.89 -4.95
CA LYS A 353 -3.97 -18.61 -6.26
C LYS A 353 -5.46 -18.80 -6.18
N LEU A 354 -6.24 -17.85 -6.72
CA LEU A 354 -7.67 -18.04 -6.90
C LEU A 354 -7.94 -18.57 -8.32
N ASP A 355 -8.48 -19.78 -8.41
CA ASP A 355 -9.08 -20.30 -9.65
C ASP A 355 -10.51 -19.80 -9.72
N ARG A 356 -10.74 -18.82 -10.59
CA ARG A 356 -12.05 -18.18 -10.73
C ARG A 356 -13.07 -19.02 -11.49
N ALA A 357 -12.61 -19.99 -12.29
CA ALA A 357 -13.50 -20.87 -13.03
C ALA A 357 -14.17 -21.89 -12.10
N THR A 358 -13.44 -22.36 -11.09
CA THR A 358 -13.89 -23.33 -10.10
C THR A 358 -14.18 -22.70 -8.74
N GLN A 359 -14.05 -21.38 -8.60
CA GLN A 359 -14.16 -20.64 -7.33
C GLN A 359 -13.34 -21.27 -6.20
N THR A 360 -12.13 -21.78 -6.53
CA THR A 360 -11.27 -22.50 -5.60
C THR A 360 -10.05 -21.63 -5.21
N LEU A 361 -9.87 -21.39 -3.91
CA LEU A 361 -8.64 -20.84 -3.37
C LEU A 361 -7.61 -21.94 -3.18
N ILE A 362 -6.55 -21.93 -3.97
CA ILE A 362 -5.49 -22.93 -3.96
C ILE A 362 -4.29 -22.35 -3.20
N ILE A 363 -3.81 -23.03 -2.16
CA ILE A 363 -2.55 -22.69 -1.48
C ILE A 363 -1.45 -23.59 -2.03
N LYS A 364 -0.61 -23.03 -2.90
CA LYS A 364 0.46 -23.75 -3.58
C LYS A 364 1.69 -23.98 -2.72
N GLY A 365 1.92 -23.10 -1.75
CA GLY A 365 3.06 -23.16 -0.84
C GLY A 365 2.74 -22.51 0.50
N PHE A 366 3.33 -23.04 1.56
CA PHE A 366 3.29 -22.54 2.92
C PHE A 366 4.65 -22.79 3.56
N TRP A 367 5.24 -21.77 4.17
CA TRP A 367 6.55 -21.83 4.81
C TRP A 367 6.51 -21.13 6.15
N LEU A 368 6.99 -21.79 7.19
CA LEU A 368 7.21 -21.23 8.51
C LEU A 368 8.57 -20.53 8.55
N GLU A 369 8.66 -19.42 9.26
CA GLU A 369 9.93 -18.73 9.52
C GLU A 369 10.63 -19.33 10.75
N ASP A 370 9.84 -19.81 11.71
CA ASP A 370 10.32 -20.48 12.92
C ASP A 370 9.47 -21.75 13.17
N ASN A 371 10.15 -22.86 13.37
CA ASN A 371 9.49 -24.14 13.67
C ASN A 371 8.73 -24.12 15.00
N ALA A 372 9.06 -23.23 15.92
CA ALA A 372 8.33 -23.07 17.18
C ALA A 372 6.84 -22.76 16.98
N SER A 373 6.49 -22.05 15.90
CA SER A 373 5.08 -21.74 15.57
C SER A 373 4.29 -22.98 15.14
N ALA A 374 4.94 -24.06 14.70
CA ALA A 374 4.26 -25.28 14.26
C ALA A 374 3.54 -26.03 15.40
N ASP A 375 4.07 -25.94 16.59
CA ASP A 375 3.59 -26.64 17.77
C ASP A 375 2.74 -25.69 18.68
N ASP A 376 2.45 -24.45 18.24
CA ASP A 376 1.59 -23.49 18.91
C ASP A 376 0.13 -23.66 18.51
N PRO A 377 -0.74 -24.24 19.36
CA PRO A 377 -2.16 -24.41 19.03
C PRO A 377 -2.90 -23.06 18.81
N ALA A 378 -2.45 -21.98 19.45
CA ALA A 378 -3.04 -20.66 19.28
C ALA A 378 -2.75 -20.10 17.88
N PHE A 379 -1.53 -20.27 17.37
CA PHE A 379 -1.20 -19.93 15.99
C PHE A 379 -2.02 -20.74 14.97
N VAL A 380 -2.15 -22.05 15.20
CA VAL A 380 -2.96 -22.92 14.31
C VAL A 380 -4.41 -22.44 14.24
N GLN A 381 -5.01 -22.09 15.38
CA GLN A 381 -6.38 -21.53 15.43
C GLN A 381 -6.46 -20.16 14.73
N ALA A 382 -5.50 -19.28 14.99
CA ALA A 382 -5.44 -17.97 14.36
C ALA A 382 -5.28 -18.09 12.82
N LEU A 383 -4.45 -19.02 12.36
CA LEU A 383 -4.27 -19.29 10.93
C LEU A 383 -5.53 -19.85 10.29
N ALA A 384 -6.24 -20.76 10.96
CA ALA A 384 -7.50 -21.31 10.48
C ALA A 384 -8.55 -20.20 10.31
N ARG A 385 -8.73 -19.32 11.32
CA ARG A 385 -9.65 -18.18 11.24
C ARG A 385 -9.25 -17.21 10.11
N GLY A 386 -7.95 -16.90 9.99
CA GLY A 386 -7.44 -16.04 8.93
C GLY A 386 -7.73 -16.61 7.55
N LEU A 387 -7.53 -17.92 7.33
CA LEU A 387 -7.84 -18.60 6.06
C LEU A 387 -9.35 -18.62 5.78
N GLN A 388 -10.21 -18.89 6.77
CA GLN A 388 -11.66 -18.84 6.61
C GLN A 388 -12.12 -17.45 6.16
N ARG A 389 -11.64 -16.37 6.81
CA ARG A 389 -11.95 -15.00 6.43
C ARG A 389 -11.40 -14.67 5.04
N PHE A 390 -10.24 -15.19 4.69
CA PHE A 390 -9.62 -14.97 3.38
C PHE A 390 -10.43 -15.66 2.27
N VAL A 391 -10.90 -16.90 2.48
CA VAL A 391 -11.81 -17.62 1.59
C VAL A 391 -13.11 -16.82 1.36
N GLN A 392 -13.71 -16.32 2.44
CA GLN A 392 -14.93 -15.48 2.36
C GLN A 392 -14.70 -14.21 1.55
N PHE A 393 -13.57 -13.50 1.81
CA PHE A 393 -13.22 -12.29 1.06
C PHE A 393 -12.98 -12.57 -0.42
N MET A 394 -12.37 -13.71 -0.76
CA MET A 394 -12.16 -14.14 -2.15
C MET A 394 -13.46 -14.63 -2.83
N GLN A 395 -14.55 -14.77 -2.08
CA GLN A 395 -15.78 -15.41 -2.54
C GLN A 395 -15.51 -16.81 -3.12
N ALA A 396 -14.53 -17.51 -2.53
CA ALA A 396 -14.20 -18.87 -2.93
C ALA A 396 -15.15 -19.86 -2.26
N GLU A 397 -15.63 -20.85 -3.02
CA GLU A 397 -16.49 -21.94 -2.51
C GLU A 397 -15.65 -23.07 -1.92
N GLN A 398 -14.41 -23.20 -2.35
CA GLN A 398 -13.51 -24.28 -1.94
C GLN A 398 -12.13 -23.76 -1.55
N LEU A 399 -11.50 -24.44 -0.58
CA LEU A 399 -10.11 -24.24 -0.21
C LEU A 399 -9.31 -25.50 -0.53
N ASP A 400 -8.35 -25.40 -1.44
CA ASP A 400 -7.46 -26.50 -1.82
C ASP A 400 -6.09 -26.38 -1.12
N LEU A 401 -5.81 -27.31 -0.23
CA LEU A 401 -4.56 -27.48 0.50
C LEU A 401 -3.79 -28.76 0.05
N SER A 402 -4.17 -29.37 -1.07
CA SER A 402 -3.63 -30.66 -1.52
C SER A 402 -2.11 -30.61 -1.79
N ALA A 403 -1.60 -29.48 -2.32
CA ALA A 403 -0.17 -29.28 -2.58
C ALA A 403 0.70 -29.32 -1.32
N LEU A 404 0.11 -29.16 -0.13
CA LEU A 404 0.81 -29.09 1.16
C LEU A 404 0.75 -30.40 1.95
N GLN A 405 0.15 -31.45 1.40
CA GLN A 405 -0.01 -32.74 2.10
C GLN A 405 1.31 -33.53 2.20
N PRO A 406 1.52 -34.30 3.28
CA PRO A 406 2.68 -35.16 3.40
C PRO A 406 2.66 -36.26 2.33
N HIS A 407 3.79 -36.52 1.71
CA HIS A 407 3.98 -37.72 0.89
C HIS A 407 4.03 -38.96 1.79
N SER A 408 3.27 -39.99 1.48
CA SER A 408 2.92 -41.16 2.29
C SER A 408 4.10 -41.98 2.91
N ARG A 409 5.36 -41.65 2.63
CA ARG A 409 6.55 -42.37 3.08
C ARG A 409 7.57 -41.58 3.93
N ARG A 410 7.29 -40.27 4.23
CA ARG A 410 8.21 -39.45 5.04
C ARG A 410 7.49 -38.90 6.27
N LYS A 411 8.22 -38.65 7.36
CA LYS A 411 7.68 -37.93 8.50
C LYS A 411 7.22 -36.55 8.05
N PRO A 412 6.02 -36.09 8.47
CA PRO A 412 5.53 -34.76 8.13
C PRO A 412 6.49 -33.66 8.59
N THR A 413 6.68 -32.65 7.75
CA THR A 413 7.41 -31.42 8.15
C THR A 413 6.58 -30.60 9.14
N ALA A 414 7.18 -29.57 9.76
CA ALA A 414 6.49 -28.64 10.64
C ALA A 414 5.31 -27.97 9.92
N GLU A 415 5.53 -27.49 8.68
CA GLU A 415 4.50 -26.88 7.84
C GLU A 415 3.33 -27.86 7.55
N GLN A 416 3.65 -29.10 7.22
CA GLN A 416 2.64 -30.12 6.92
C GLN A 416 1.78 -30.44 8.15
N LYS A 417 2.38 -30.52 9.34
CA LYS A 417 1.66 -30.69 10.61
C LYS A 417 0.70 -29.53 10.87
N THR A 418 1.23 -28.29 10.74
CA THR A 418 0.43 -27.07 10.92
C THR A 418 -0.79 -27.06 9.97
N ILE A 419 -0.56 -27.30 8.68
CA ILE A 419 -1.65 -27.30 7.68
C ILE A 419 -2.65 -28.44 7.90
N THR A 420 -2.19 -29.61 8.34
CA THR A 420 -3.08 -30.74 8.70
C THR A 420 -4.00 -30.35 9.87
N ALA A 421 -3.44 -29.73 10.91
CA ALA A 421 -4.21 -29.25 12.06
C ALA A 421 -5.19 -28.11 11.67
N VAL A 422 -4.75 -27.18 10.84
CA VAL A 422 -5.62 -26.12 10.29
C VAL A 422 -6.78 -26.69 9.50
N ARG A 423 -6.53 -27.68 8.64
CA ARG A 423 -7.59 -28.35 7.86
C ARG A 423 -8.65 -29.00 8.74
N GLN A 424 -8.25 -29.59 9.87
CA GLN A 424 -9.20 -30.19 10.82
C GLN A 424 -10.12 -29.14 11.50
N LEU A 425 -9.67 -27.89 11.59
CA LEU A 425 -10.44 -26.78 12.18
C LEU A 425 -11.35 -26.09 11.15
N ILE A 426 -11.05 -26.20 9.87
CA ILE A 426 -11.82 -25.54 8.80
C ILE A 426 -12.95 -26.43 8.27
N ASN A 427 -12.74 -27.76 8.24
CA ASN A 427 -13.76 -28.76 7.87
C ASN A 427 -14.75 -29.00 9.01
#